data_0667c8ac54ee194058b7ad6501d36f72
#
_entry.id   0667c8ac54ee194058b7ad6501d36f72
#
_cell.length_a   1.000
_cell.length_b   1.000
_cell.length_c   1.000
_cell.angle_alpha   90.00
_cell.angle_beta   90.00
_cell.angle_gamma   90.00
#
_symmetry.space_group_name_H-M   'P 1'
#
loop_
_entity.id
_entity.type
_entity.pdbx_description
1 polymer ?
#
loop_
_entity_poly.entity_id
_entity_poly.type
_entity_poly.pdbx_seq_one_letter_code
_entity_poly.pdbx_strand_id
1 'polypeptide(L)'
;MNKRKFIIPALLFASCIVSCKAIPEDIASFLSNITYYNAVNKVRTITYTSEMNVYDNNQFKGDVIGQKISKFTYKYEGVTDSNIDILYCTYDVTYSGTLVSEGLTHQNKIIEYSKEKDTYLVDVIETKDNKEEKKDAEDKGNGYYSSLVSKIFGESDTYMYGLYYGQFLKTQSNRFSDLMTVSEDKEFITYDPPMSGESENRRNQYLDIVLNVDKIGMLTSYIGKYYNDEIQQYSYETIKINYEYKGD
;
A
#
# COMPACT_ATOMS: atom_id res chain seq x y z
N MET A 1 -56.59 -3.81 -50.97
CA MET A 1 -55.10 -3.96 -50.90
C MET A 1 -54.55 -2.95 -49.91
N ASN A 2 -54.34 -3.39 -48.65
CA ASN A 2 -53.83 -2.53 -47.61
C ASN A 2 -52.29 -2.56 -47.58
N LYS A 3 -51.66 -1.44 -47.93
CA LYS A 3 -50.22 -1.22 -47.76
C LYS A 3 -49.96 -0.89 -46.26
N ARG A 4 -49.51 -1.88 -45.52
CA ARG A 4 -48.95 -1.69 -44.17
C ARG A 4 -47.57 -1.06 -44.34
N LYS A 5 -47.42 0.18 -43.90
CA LYS A 5 -46.13 0.84 -43.73
C LYS A 5 -45.44 0.24 -42.51
N PHE A 6 -44.31 -0.44 -42.75
CA PHE A 6 -43.38 -0.81 -41.71
C PHE A 6 -42.65 0.45 -41.28
N ILE A 7 -42.99 0.97 -40.12
CA ILE A 7 -42.19 1.96 -39.41
C ILE A 7 -41.22 1.14 -38.57
N ILE A 8 -39.96 1.05 -39.03
CA ILE A 8 -38.85 0.50 -38.26
C ILE A 8 -38.54 1.53 -37.18
N PRO A 9 -38.57 1.18 -35.89
CA PRO A 9 -38.11 2.11 -34.85
C PRO A 9 -36.56 2.18 -34.87
N ALA A 10 -36.05 3.19 -35.59
CA ALA A 10 -34.68 3.64 -35.56
C ALA A 10 -34.38 4.45 -34.28
N LEU A 11 -34.75 3.91 -33.12
CA LEU A 11 -34.63 4.63 -31.85
C LEU A 11 -34.22 3.67 -30.72
N LEU A 12 -33.02 3.07 -30.86
CA LEU A 12 -32.37 2.35 -29.74
C LEU A 12 -30.87 2.14 -29.94
N PHE A 13 -30.18 3.12 -30.58
CA PHE A 13 -28.72 3.15 -30.63
C PHE A 13 -28.14 4.49 -30.15
N ALA A 14 -28.79 5.14 -29.23
CA ALA A 14 -28.33 6.42 -28.69
C ALA A 14 -28.31 6.34 -27.17
N SER A 15 -27.49 5.51 -26.56
CA SER A 15 -27.14 5.67 -25.13
C SER A 15 -26.13 4.65 -24.63
N CYS A 16 -24.99 4.55 -25.26
CA CYS A 16 -23.76 4.09 -24.62
C CYS A 16 -22.59 4.82 -25.24
N ILE A 17 -22.70 6.12 -25.44
CA ILE A 17 -21.54 6.97 -25.45
C ILE A 17 -21.20 7.10 -23.98
N VAL A 18 -20.53 6.09 -23.42
CA VAL A 18 -19.66 6.30 -22.28
C VAL A 18 -18.67 7.33 -22.82
N SER A 19 -18.84 8.58 -22.42
CA SER A 19 -17.89 9.65 -22.70
C SER A 19 -16.56 9.17 -22.15
N CYS A 20 -15.74 8.57 -22.99
CA CYS A 20 -14.33 8.39 -22.69
C CYS A 20 -13.79 9.81 -22.55
N LYS A 21 -13.76 10.31 -21.34
CA LYS A 21 -13.13 11.58 -21.02
C LYS A 21 -11.69 11.44 -21.46
N ALA A 22 -11.22 12.34 -22.30
CA ALA A 22 -9.82 12.29 -22.75
C ALA A 22 -8.91 12.40 -21.52
N ILE A 23 -7.95 11.51 -21.42
CA ILE A 23 -6.96 11.55 -20.34
C ILE A 23 -6.17 12.86 -20.53
N PRO A 24 -5.99 13.69 -19.48
CA PRO A 24 -5.15 14.88 -19.54
C PRO A 24 -3.76 14.57 -20.06
N GLU A 25 -3.19 15.49 -20.84
CA GLU A 25 -1.92 15.28 -21.56
C GLU A 25 -0.73 15.01 -20.64
N ASP A 26 -0.67 15.69 -19.50
CA ASP A 26 0.34 15.50 -18.46
C ASP A 26 0.29 14.10 -17.85
N ILE A 27 -0.91 13.62 -17.54
CA ILE A 27 -1.14 12.26 -17.02
C ILE A 27 -0.79 11.23 -18.09
N ALA A 28 -1.27 11.42 -19.33
CA ALA A 28 -0.96 10.50 -20.43
C ALA A 28 0.56 10.43 -20.69
N SER A 29 1.24 11.57 -20.67
CA SER A 29 2.69 11.66 -20.83
C SER A 29 3.41 10.94 -19.68
N PHE A 30 3.03 11.20 -18.43
CA PHE A 30 3.62 10.53 -17.27
C PHE A 30 3.48 9.01 -17.38
N LEU A 31 2.26 8.52 -17.62
CA LEU A 31 1.97 7.09 -17.70
C LEU A 31 2.63 6.40 -18.89
N SER A 32 2.88 7.11 -19.99
CA SER A 32 3.58 6.56 -21.15
C SER A 32 5.07 6.30 -20.88
N ASN A 33 5.66 7.08 -19.98
CA ASN A 33 7.07 6.97 -19.59
C ASN A 33 7.33 5.90 -18.52
N ILE A 34 6.29 5.36 -17.91
CA ILE A 34 6.43 4.27 -16.93
C ILE A 34 6.92 3.01 -17.67
N THR A 35 8.14 2.62 -17.37
CA THR A 35 8.76 1.40 -17.91
C THR A 35 8.45 0.21 -17.00
N TYR A 36 7.76 -0.77 -17.58
CA TYR A 36 7.44 -2.02 -16.91
C TYR A 36 8.67 -2.94 -16.81
N TYR A 37 8.74 -3.77 -15.78
CA TYR A 37 9.59 -4.95 -15.62
C TYR A 37 11.07 -4.72 -15.22
N ASN A 38 11.81 -3.79 -15.80
CA ASN A 38 13.25 -3.71 -15.54
C ASN A 38 13.60 -3.08 -14.18
N ALA A 39 12.74 -2.20 -13.69
CA ALA A 39 12.96 -1.53 -12.41
C ALA A 39 12.74 -2.46 -11.22
N VAL A 40 11.63 -3.21 -11.22
CA VAL A 40 11.24 -4.12 -10.13
C VAL A 40 12.30 -5.20 -9.91
N ASN A 41 12.81 -5.79 -10.99
CA ASN A 41 13.84 -6.84 -10.92
C ASN A 41 15.23 -6.32 -10.45
N LYS A 42 15.43 -5.01 -10.45
CA LYS A 42 16.69 -4.38 -10.03
C LYS A 42 16.67 -3.92 -8.58
N VAL A 43 15.54 -3.90 -7.93
CA VAL A 43 15.47 -3.46 -6.54
C VAL A 43 16.30 -4.38 -5.66
N ARG A 44 17.12 -3.79 -4.80
CA ARG A 44 18.01 -4.47 -3.86
C ARG A 44 17.53 -4.34 -2.42
N THR A 45 17.09 -3.15 -2.06
CA THR A 45 16.64 -2.84 -0.71
C THR A 45 15.37 -2.01 -0.78
N ILE A 46 14.41 -2.32 0.07
CA ILE A 46 13.26 -1.45 0.36
C ILE A 46 13.34 -1.01 1.80
N THR A 47 13.20 0.28 2.03
CA THR A 47 12.94 0.84 3.35
C THR A 47 11.52 1.40 3.38
N TYR A 48 10.71 0.83 4.23
CA TYR A 48 9.33 1.22 4.48
C TYR A 48 9.26 1.89 5.84
N THR A 49 8.67 3.08 5.91
CA THR A 49 8.39 3.77 7.16
C THR A 49 6.91 4.11 7.23
N SER A 50 6.28 3.82 8.35
CA SER A 50 4.88 4.15 8.61
C SER A 50 4.78 4.92 9.92
N GLU A 51 3.95 5.96 9.90
CA GLU A 51 3.48 6.67 11.08
C GLU A 51 1.96 6.65 11.08
N MET A 52 1.37 6.05 12.10
CA MET A 52 -0.06 6.01 12.31
C MET A 52 -0.41 6.74 13.60
N ASN A 53 -1.24 7.76 13.48
CA ASN A 53 -1.77 8.55 14.58
C ASN A 53 -3.25 8.22 14.77
N VAL A 54 -3.65 8.03 16.02
CA VAL A 54 -5.03 7.72 16.41
C VAL A 54 -5.66 8.94 17.09
N TYR A 55 -6.89 9.24 16.70
CA TYR A 55 -7.69 10.36 17.18
C TYR A 55 -9.05 9.87 17.69
N ASP A 56 -9.65 10.62 18.59
CA ASP A 56 -11.01 10.39 19.07
C ASP A 56 -12.09 11.07 18.21
N ASN A 57 -11.70 11.75 17.13
CA ASN A 57 -12.61 12.54 16.29
C ASN A 57 -12.31 12.36 14.80
N ASN A 58 -13.35 12.57 13.98
CA ASN A 58 -13.31 12.40 12.52
C ASN A 58 -12.64 13.54 11.75
N GLN A 59 -12.17 14.58 12.43
CA GLN A 59 -11.44 15.68 11.80
C GLN A 59 -9.93 15.43 11.74
N PHE A 60 -9.46 14.38 12.42
CA PHE A 60 -8.03 14.04 12.54
C PHE A 60 -7.20 15.22 13.04
N LYS A 61 -7.75 15.96 14.02
CA LYS A 61 -7.16 17.17 14.60
C LYS A 61 -7.18 17.09 16.12
N GLY A 62 -6.29 17.84 16.75
CA GLY A 62 -6.17 17.88 18.21
C GLY A 62 -5.15 16.87 18.73
N ASP A 63 -5.42 16.32 19.91
CA ASP A 63 -4.48 15.45 20.59
C ASP A 63 -4.45 14.06 19.96
N VAL A 64 -3.24 13.55 19.71
CA VAL A 64 -3.01 12.17 19.32
C VAL A 64 -3.14 11.29 20.55
N ILE A 65 -4.15 10.43 20.59
CA ILE A 65 -4.41 9.54 21.72
C ILE A 65 -3.64 8.23 21.64
N GLY A 66 -3.12 7.89 20.48
CA GLY A 66 -2.27 6.73 20.25
C GLY A 66 -1.42 6.89 19.00
N GLN A 67 -0.20 6.34 19.03
CA GLN A 67 0.70 6.41 17.88
C GLN A 67 1.44 5.09 17.69
N LYS A 68 1.62 4.71 16.42
CA LYS A 68 2.49 3.61 15.99
C LYS A 68 3.48 4.14 14.97
N ILE A 69 4.76 3.98 15.23
CA ILE A 69 5.82 4.29 14.28
C ILE A 69 6.50 2.99 13.90
N SER A 70 6.57 2.69 12.60
CA SER A 70 7.14 1.46 12.09
C SER A 70 8.23 1.75 11.06
N LYS A 71 9.33 1.04 11.15
CA LYS A 71 10.37 1.04 10.14
C LYS A 71 10.75 -0.39 9.79
N PHE A 72 10.65 -0.71 8.52
CA PHE A 72 11.05 -2.01 7.97
C PHE A 72 12.13 -1.79 6.94
N THR A 73 13.12 -2.64 6.93
CA THR A 73 14.12 -2.68 5.86
C THR A 73 14.20 -4.11 5.35
N TYR A 74 13.97 -4.27 4.06
CA TYR A 74 14.01 -5.56 3.37
C TYR A 74 15.17 -5.55 2.38
N LYS A 75 15.99 -6.60 2.43
CA LYS A 75 17.01 -6.88 1.41
C LYS A 75 16.65 -8.17 0.72
N TYR A 76 16.72 -8.18 -0.61
CA TYR A 76 16.34 -9.33 -1.40
C TYR A 76 17.14 -9.45 -2.71
N GLU A 77 17.10 -10.64 -3.30
CA GLU A 77 17.80 -10.91 -4.56
C GLU A 77 17.03 -10.44 -5.78
N GLY A 78 15.72 -10.48 -5.72
CA GLY A 78 14.86 -10.05 -6.82
C GLY A 78 13.41 -9.89 -6.42
N VAL A 79 12.70 -9.08 -7.19
CA VAL A 79 11.25 -8.91 -7.09
C VAL A 79 10.68 -9.21 -8.46
N THR A 80 9.67 -10.06 -8.52
CA THR A 80 8.86 -10.32 -9.70
C THR A 80 7.39 -10.06 -9.37
N ASP A 81 6.51 -10.08 -10.36
CA ASP A 81 5.07 -9.88 -10.15
C ASP A 81 4.44 -10.91 -9.17
N SER A 82 5.08 -12.04 -8.99
CA SER A 82 4.56 -13.16 -8.22
C SER A 82 5.49 -13.68 -7.14
N ASN A 83 6.72 -13.16 -7.04
CA ASN A 83 7.70 -13.66 -6.10
C ASN A 83 8.66 -12.58 -5.61
N ILE A 84 8.99 -12.64 -4.32
CA ILE A 84 9.96 -11.77 -3.65
C ILE A 84 10.84 -12.64 -2.79
N ASP A 85 12.15 -12.69 -3.11
CA ASP A 85 13.12 -13.43 -2.33
C ASP A 85 13.73 -12.51 -1.27
N ILE A 86 13.20 -12.56 -0.06
CA ILE A 86 13.69 -11.79 1.07
C ILE A 86 14.83 -12.55 1.74
N LEU A 87 16.02 -11.94 1.76
CA LEU A 87 17.18 -12.49 2.42
C LEU A 87 17.36 -11.98 3.85
N TYR A 88 16.88 -10.76 4.11
CA TYR A 88 17.05 -10.09 5.38
C TYR A 88 15.95 -9.07 5.59
N CYS A 89 15.42 -9.01 6.81
CA CYS A 89 14.47 -7.99 7.20
C CYS A 89 14.75 -7.48 8.60
N THR A 90 14.79 -6.16 8.78
CA THR A 90 14.67 -5.55 10.11
C THR A 90 13.28 -4.96 10.27
N TYR A 91 12.72 -5.15 11.45
CA TYR A 91 11.43 -4.64 11.86
C TYR A 91 11.62 -3.87 13.17
N ASP A 92 11.33 -2.59 13.17
CA ASP A 92 11.42 -1.70 14.33
C ASP A 92 10.08 -0.97 14.49
N VAL A 93 9.39 -1.16 15.61
CA VAL A 93 8.08 -0.58 15.86
C VAL A 93 7.97 -0.07 17.27
N THR A 94 7.53 1.19 17.41
CA THR A 94 7.17 1.80 18.68
C THR A 94 5.68 2.06 18.77
N TYR A 95 5.14 1.91 19.96
CA TYR A 95 3.74 2.13 20.28
C TYR A 95 3.60 3.11 21.43
N SER A 96 2.58 3.96 21.40
CA SER A 96 2.23 4.84 22.49
C SER A 96 0.71 5.02 22.63
N GLY A 97 0.27 5.53 23.78
CA GLY A 97 -1.13 5.80 24.06
C GLY A 97 -2.01 4.56 23.95
N THR A 98 -3.14 4.70 23.29
CA THR A 98 -4.15 3.63 23.13
C THR A 98 -3.68 2.41 22.34
N LEU A 99 -2.53 2.51 21.67
CA LEU A 99 -1.94 1.40 20.89
C LEU A 99 -0.97 0.54 21.68
N VAL A 100 -0.67 0.90 22.92
CA VAL A 100 0.11 0.04 23.83
C VAL A 100 -0.78 -1.12 24.29
N SER A 101 -0.41 -2.33 23.91
CA SER A 101 -1.11 -3.55 24.32
C SER A 101 -0.21 -4.36 25.25
N GLU A 102 -0.75 -4.80 26.40
CA GLU A 102 -0.02 -5.60 27.40
C GLU A 102 1.34 -4.98 27.81
N GLY A 103 1.40 -3.64 27.86
CA GLY A 103 2.63 -2.91 28.22
C GLY A 103 3.70 -2.88 27.14
N LEU A 104 3.47 -3.46 25.95
CA LEU A 104 4.42 -3.45 24.83
C LEU A 104 4.51 -2.05 24.24
N THR A 105 5.67 -1.41 24.41
CA THR A 105 5.97 -0.06 23.88
C THR A 105 6.91 -0.06 22.69
N HIS A 106 7.74 -1.11 22.56
CA HIS A 106 8.70 -1.22 21.45
C HIS A 106 8.95 -2.68 21.09
N GLN A 107 9.13 -2.95 19.80
CA GLN A 107 9.51 -4.26 19.30
C GLN A 107 10.54 -4.09 18.17
N ASN A 108 11.65 -4.78 18.31
CA ASN A 108 12.64 -4.92 17.24
C ASN A 108 12.76 -6.40 16.86
N LYS A 109 12.76 -6.68 15.54
CA LYS A 109 12.99 -8.02 15.01
C LYS A 109 14.07 -7.97 13.94
N ILE A 110 14.94 -8.95 13.97
CA ILE A 110 15.89 -9.24 12.89
C ILE A 110 15.50 -10.60 12.33
N ILE A 111 15.28 -10.66 11.03
CA ILE A 111 14.84 -11.85 10.32
C ILE A 111 15.84 -12.12 9.21
N GLU A 112 16.52 -13.26 9.25
CA GLU A 112 17.51 -13.68 8.26
C GLU A 112 17.12 -15.00 7.63
N TYR A 113 17.29 -15.13 6.32
CA TYR A 113 17.12 -16.39 5.61
C TYR A 113 18.37 -17.24 5.66
N SER A 114 18.26 -18.45 6.17
CA SER A 114 19.31 -19.48 6.16
C SER A 114 19.15 -20.38 4.94
N LYS A 115 20.01 -20.22 3.94
CA LYS A 115 20.02 -21.09 2.73
C LYS A 115 20.30 -22.55 3.03
N GLU A 116 21.11 -22.84 4.07
CA GLU A 116 21.47 -24.22 4.44
C GLU A 116 20.28 -25.00 5.00
N LYS A 117 19.40 -24.31 5.74
CA LYS A 117 18.27 -24.94 6.42
C LYS A 117 16.95 -24.69 5.71
N ASP A 118 16.91 -23.82 4.70
CA ASP A 118 15.70 -23.32 4.06
C ASP A 118 14.67 -22.79 5.09
N THR A 119 15.17 -22.02 6.05
CA THR A 119 14.39 -21.46 7.17
C THR A 119 14.73 -20.00 7.40
N TYR A 120 13.84 -19.30 8.11
CA TYR A 120 14.08 -17.94 8.61
C TYR A 120 14.45 -17.98 10.10
N LEU A 121 15.57 -17.37 10.45
CA LEU A 121 15.96 -17.09 11.83
C LEU A 121 15.32 -15.78 12.27
N VAL A 122 14.60 -15.78 13.38
CA VAL A 122 13.93 -14.60 13.91
C VAL A 122 14.44 -14.28 15.29
N ASP A 123 15.18 -13.19 15.43
CA ASP A 123 15.60 -12.64 16.72
C ASP A 123 14.67 -11.48 17.10
N VAL A 124 14.18 -11.45 18.34
CA VAL A 124 13.19 -10.49 18.82
C VAL A 124 13.64 -9.86 20.12
N ILE A 125 13.61 -8.53 20.16
CA ILE A 125 13.78 -7.74 21.37
C ILE A 125 12.49 -6.94 21.57
N GLU A 126 11.89 -7.05 22.74
CA GLU A 126 10.66 -6.33 23.11
C GLU A 126 10.89 -5.49 24.36
N THR A 127 10.34 -4.29 24.38
CA THR A 127 10.31 -3.44 25.58
C THR A 127 8.87 -3.39 26.09
N LYS A 128 8.66 -4.01 27.26
CA LYS A 128 7.37 -4.01 27.96
C LYS A 128 7.55 -3.44 29.36
N ASP A 129 6.63 -2.57 29.77
CA ASP A 129 6.66 -1.94 31.10
C ASP A 129 8.04 -1.33 31.44
N ASN A 130 8.68 -0.71 30.46
CA ASN A 130 10.05 -0.14 30.52
C ASN A 130 11.15 -1.19 30.81
N LYS A 131 10.90 -2.47 30.54
CA LYS A 131 11.89 -3.54 30.60
C LYS A 131 12.11 -4.12 29.23
N GLU A 132 13.36 -4.32 28.89
CA GLU A 132 13.76 -5.00 27.67
C GLU A 132 13.78 -6.51 27.90
N GLU A 133 13.10 -7.25 27.00
CA GLU A 133 13.09 -8.70 26.99
C GLU A 133 13.66 -9.17 25.65
N LYS A 134 14.70 -9.98 25.70
CA LYS A 134 15.22 -10.68 24.54
C LYS A 134 14.62 -12.08 24.49
N LYS A 135 13.96 -12.40 23.37
CA LYS A 135 13.52 -13.77 23.07
C LYS A 135 14.62 -14.48 22.30
N ASP A 136 14.80 -15.77 22.56
CA ASP A 136 15.72 -16.58 21.78
C ASP A 136 15.32 -16.60 20.30
N ALA A 137 16.33 -16.64 19.43
CA ALA A 137 16.11 -16.74 18.00
C ALA A 137 15.36 -18.04 17.68
N GLU A 138 14.30 -17.94 16.89
CA GLU A 138 13.50 -19.07 16.48
C GLU A 138 13.68 -19.37 15.00
N ASP A 139 13.87 -20.66 14.67
CA ASP A 139 13.77 -21.14 13.30
C ASP A 139 12.29 -21.16 12.87
N LYS A 140 11.96 -20.40 11.85
CA LYS A 140 10.64 -20.39 11.20
C LYS A 140 10.75 -21.08 9.85
N GLY A 141 9.91 -22.07 9.59
CA GLY A 141 9.91 -22.78 8.30
C GLY A 141 9.41 -21.91 7.13
N ASN A 142 9.38 -22.47 5.93
CA ASN A 142 9.01 -21.79 4.67
C ASN A 142 7.69 -21.03 4.69
N GLY A 143 6.71 -21.43 5.52
CA GLY A 143 5.46 -20.71 5.70
C GLY A 143 5.63 -19.29 6.26
N TYR A 144 6.79 -18.99 6.86
CA TYR A 144 7.07 -17.64 7.38
C TYR A 144 7.30 -16.62 6.26
N TYR A 145 7.79 -17.05 5.10
CA TYR A 145 7.98 -16.21 3.92
C TYR A 145 6.68 -15.51 3.48
N SER A 146 5.59 -16.26 3.37
CA SER A 146 4.30 -15.69 2.98
C SER A 146 3.78 -14.66 3.99
N SER A 147 4.07 -14.84 5.29
CA SER A 147 3.72 -13.86 6.31
C SER A 147 4.58 -12.59 6.25
N LEU A 148 5.85 -12.69 5.86
CA LEU A 148 6.70 -11.52 5.61
C LEU A 148 6.20 -10.73 4.40
N VAL A 149 5.90 -11.42 3.31
CA VAL A 149 5.36 -10.81 2.08
C VAL A 149 4.04 -10.09 2.38
N SER A 150 3.13 -10.70 3.11
CA SER A 150 1.86 -10.05 3.48
C SER A 150 2.05 -8.81 4.35
N LYS A 151 3.07 -8.78 5.20
CA LYS A 151 3.41 -7.59 6.01
C LYS A 151 4.02 -6.45 5.19
N ILE A 152 4.81 -6.76 4.16
CA ILE A 152 5.33 -5.75 3.22
C ILE A 152 4.20 -5.10 2.43
N PHE A 153 3.21 -5.91 2.01
CA PHE A 153 2.12 -5.46 1.15
C PHE A 153 0.85 -5.10 1.91
N GLY A 154 0.93 -5.11 3.22
CA GLY A 154 -0.09 -4.60 4.12
C GLY A 154 -0.95 -5.69 4.75
N GLU A 155 -1.08 -5.59 6.06
CA GLU A 155 -2.22 -6.14 6.80
C GLU A 155 -3.53 -5.41 6.43
N SER A 156 -3.43 -4.29 5.71
CA SER A 156 -4.59 -3.58 5.19
C SER A 156 -4.99 -4.22 3.86
N ASP A 157 -6.12 -4.86 3.86
CA ASP A 157 -6.80 -5.50 2.72
C ASP A 157 -6.97 -4.63 1.47
N THR A 158 -6.32 -3.45 1.38
CA THR A 158 -6.98 -2.48 0.58
C THR A 158 -6.30 -2.15 -0.67
N TYR A 159 -5.23 -2.00 -1.02
CA TYR A 159 -4.80 -1.46 -2.33
C TYR A 159 -3.31 -1.70 -2.63
N MET A 160 -2.59 -2.34 -1.75
CA MET A 160 -1.18 -2.65 -1.97
C MET A 160 -1.00 -4.00 -2.68
N TYR A 161 -1.48 -4.09 -3.91
CA TYR A 161 -1.26 -5.25 -4.77
C TYR A 161 0.12 -5.18 -5.42
N GLY A 162 1.16 -5.41 -4.64
CA GLY A 162 2.53 -5.41 -5.13
C GLY A 162 3.20 -4.04 -5.10
N LEU A 163 4.52 -4.03 -5.24
CA LEU A 163 5.33 -2.80 -5.24
C LEU A 163 5.16 -1.97 -6.51
N TYR A 164 4.70 -2.59 -7.60
CA TYR A 164 4.58 -1.95 -8.89
C TYR A 164 3.15 -1.50 -9.17
N TYR A 165 2.92 -0.22 -9.17
CA TYR A 165 1.61 0.40 -9.38
C TYR A 165 1.40 0.95 -10.79
N GLY A 166 2.42 1.02 -11.62
CA GLY A 166 2.34 1.63 -12.94
C GLY A 166 1.26 1.03 -13.83
N GLN A 167 1.13 -0.30 -13.88
CA GLN A 167 0.09 -0.95 -14.68
C GLN A 167 -1.31 -0.72 -14.11
N PHE A 168 -1.44 -0.72 -12.80
CA PHE A 168 -2.68 -0.38 -12.12
C PHE A 168 -3.15 1.03 -12.51
N LEU A 169 -2.27 2.03 -12.41
CA LEU A 169 -2.58 3.41 -12.78
C LEU A 169 -2.95 3.56 -14.25
N LYS A 170 -2.24 2.86 -15.16
CA LYS A 170 -2.59 2.84 -16.59
C LYS A 170 -4.02 2.32 -16.83
N THR A 171 -4.43 1.31 -16.09
CA THR A 171 -5.80 0.78 -16.17
C THR A 171 -6.83 1.75 -15.58
N GLN A 172 -6.50 2.37 -14.44
CA GLN A 172 -7.40 3.30 -13.76
C GLN A 172 -7.56 4.63 -14.49
N SER A 173 -6.52 5.10 -15.21
CA SER A 173 -6.53 6.41 -15.89
C SER A 173 -7.66 6.56 -16.92
N ASN A 174 -8.10 5.48 -17.54
CA ASN A 174 -9.23 5.49 -18.47
C ASN A 174 -10.57 5.86 -17.83
N ARG A 175 -10.69 5.69 -16.51
CA ARG A 175 -11.93 5.93 -15.77
C ARG A 175 -11.82 7.07 -14.76
N PHE A 176 -10.63 7.26 -14.20
CA PHE A 176 -10.39 8.06 -13.00
C PHE A 176 -9.24 9.05 -13.17
N SER A 177 -8.93 9.47 -14.40
CA SER A 177 -7.86 10.46 -14.64
C SER A 177 -8.11 11.80 -13.94
N ASP A 178 -9.36 12.16 -13.66
CA ASP A 178 -9.71 13.34 -12.88
C ASP A 178 -9.39 13.24 -11.38
N LEU A 179 -9.08 12.05 -10.90
CA LEU A 179 -8.59 11.77 -9.54
C LEU A 179 -7.07 11.59 -9.51
N MET A 180 -6.38 11.91 -10.60
CA MET A 180 -4.93 11.83 -10.71
C MET A 180 -4.33 13.22 -10.90
N THR A 181 -3.16 13.44 -10.34
CA THR A 181 -2.40 14.69 -10.48
C THR A 181 -0.93 14.39 -10.62
N VAL A 182 -0.28 14.92 -11.66
CA VAL A 182 1.18 14.84 -11.84
C VAL A 182 1.83 15.98 -11.07
N SER A 183 2.90 15.71 -10.34
CA SER A 183 3.69 16.72 -9.65
C SER A 183 4.35 17.70 -10.62
N GLU A 184 4.63 18.94 -10.16
CA GLU A 184 5.24 19.98 -10.98
C GLU A 184 6.60 19.57 -11.58
N ASP A 185 7.40 18.82 -10.82
CA ASP A 185 8.69 18.26 -11.24
C ASP A 185 8.56 17.02 -12.12
N LYS A 186 7.33 16.51 -12.31
CA LYS A 186 7.02 15.29 -13.07
C LYS A 186 7.71 14.03 -12.55
N GLU A 187 8.03 13.98 -11.26
CA GLU A 187 8.65 12.81 -10.63
C GLU A 187 7.61 11.84 -10.07
N PHE A 188 6.39 12.33 -9.76
CA PHE A 188 5.32 11.54 -9.14
C PHE A 188 3.98 11.78 -9.80
N ILE A 189 3.12 10.77 -9.72
CA ILE A 189 1.68 10.89 -9.92
C ILE A 189 0.97 10.54 -8.62
N THR A 190 0.08 11.42 -8.20
CA THR A 190 -0.83 11.21 -7.06
C THR A 190 -2.14 10.66 -7.58
N TYR A 191 -2.63 9.60 -6.95
CA TYR A 191 -3.92 9.01 -7.24
C TYR A 191 -4.74 8.90 -5.95
N ASP A 192 -5.94 9.48 -5.97
CA ASP A 192 -6.95 9.40 -4.92
C ASP A 192 -8.09 8.50 -5.41
N PRO A 193 -8.04 7.19 -5.14
CA PRO A 193 -9.01 6.25 -5.67
C PRO A 193 -10.40 6.49 -5.08
N PRO A 194 -11.48 6.33 -5.89
CA PRO A 194 -12.83 6.44 -5.38
C PRO A 194 -13.07 5.31 -4.36
N MET A 195 -13.53 5.69 -3.17
CA MET A 195 -13.91 4.74 -2.14
C MET A 195 -15.23 4.09 -2.55
N SER A 196 -15.23 2.77 -2.77
CA SER A 196 -16.47 2.03 -3.05
C SER A 196 -17.30 1.91 -1.77
N GLY A 197 -18.54 2.45 -1.80
CA GLY A 197 -19.46 2.46 -0.67
C GLY A 197 -20.04 1.09 -0.26
N GLU A 198 -19.36 -0.01 -0.57
CA GLU A 198 -19.84 -1.36 -0.33
C GLU A 198 -19.27 -1.96 0.94
N SER A 199 -19.52 -1.41 2.11
CA SER A 199 -19.30 -2.25 3.29
C SER A 199 -19.98 -1.73 4.53
N GLU A 200 -21.31 -1.78 4.55
CA GLU A 200 -22.05 -1.71 5.82
C GLU A 200 -21.64 -2.80 6.85
N ASN A 201 -20.82 -3.77 6.44
CA ASN A 201 -20.38 -4.90 7.26
C ASN A 201 -18.87 -4.97 7.53
N ARG A 202 -18.08 -3.95 7.18
CA ARG A 202 -16.65 -3.94 7.52
C ARG A 202 -16.44 -3.25 8.86
N ARG A 203 -15.74 -3.94 9.78
CA ARG A 203 -15.34 -3.40 11.07
C ARG A 203 -14.46 -2.16 10.98
N ASN A 204 -13.72 -2.03 9.88
CA ASN A 204 -12.88 -0.89 9.57
C ASN A 204 -13.40 -0.21 8.29
N GLN A 205 -13.62 1.09 8.35
CA GLN A 205 -14.06 1.89 7.21
C GLN A 205 -12.93 2.80 6.75
N TYR A 206 -12.55 2.68 5.49
CA TYR A 206 -11.63 3.62 4.86
C TYR A 206 -12.40 4.88 4.47
N LEU A 207 -11.91 6.03 4.93
CA LEU A 207 -12.52 7.33 4.72
C LEU A 207 -11.84 8.10 3.58
N ASP A 208 -10.55 7.83 3.35
CA ASP A 208 -9.74 8.53 2.35
C ASP A 208 -8.43 7.75 2.13
N ILE A 209 -7.97 7.66 0.88
CA ILE A 209 -6.70 7.03 0.52
C ILE A 209 -6.04 7.86 -0.57
N VAL A 210 -4.75 8.12 -0.44
CA VAL A 210 -3.94 8.77 -1.48
C VAL A 210 -2.66 7.96 -1.72
N LEU A 211 -2.38 7.68 -2.99
CA LEU A 211 -1.21 6.93 -3.43
C LEU A 211 -0.30 7.84 -4.26
N ASN A 212 1.01 7.83 -3.99
CA ASN A 212 2.02 8.44 -4.85
C ASN A 212 2.88 7.36 -5.50
N VAL A 213 2.98 7.44 -6.83
CA VAL A 213 3.75 6.50 -7.64
C VAL A 213 4.78 7.28 -8.43
N ASP A 214 6.03 6.84 -8.42
CA ASP A 214 7.10 7.49 -9.16
C ASP A 214 7.05 7.24 -10.67
N LYS A 215 7.91 7.93 -11.42
CA LYS A 215 7.98 7.84 -12.89
C LYS A 215 8.38 6.47 -13.43
N ILE A 216 8.88 5.58 -12.59
CA ILE A 216 9.15 4.19 -12.97
C ILE A 216 8.05 3.23 -12.58
N GLY A 217 7.01 3.69 -11.90
CA GLY A 217 5.82 2.94 -11.57
C GLY A 217 5.81 2.30 -10.18
N MET A 218 6.75 2.68 -9.31
CA MET A 218 6.86 2.15 -7.95
C MET A 218 6.09 3.04 -6.97
N LEU A 219 5.38 2.42 -6.01
CA LEU A 219 4.69 3.14 -4.94
C LEU A 219 5.72 3.77 -3.99
N THR A 220 5.68 5.09 -3.82
CA THR A 220 6.61 5.83 -2.96
C THR A 220 5.98 6.32 -1.68
N SER A 221 4.68 6.56 -1.67
CA SER A 221 3.96 6.87 -0.44
C SER A 221 2.49 6.50 -0.51
N TYR A 222 1.94 6.33 0.67
CA TYR A 222 0.52 6.08 0.90
C TYR A 222 0.06 6.95 2.07
N ILE A 223 -1.12 7.52 1.94
CA ILE A 223 -1.82 8.20 3.03
C ILE A 223 -3.19 7.55 3.14
N GLY A 224 -3.54 7.11 4.34
CA GLY A 224 -4.84 6.50 4.61
C GLY A 224 -5.50 7.11 5.83
N LYS A 225 -6.81 7.36 5.72
CA LYS A 225 -7.69 7.71 6.83
C LYS A 225 -8.74 6.63 6.97
N TYR A 226 -8.90 6.10 8.15
CA TYR A 226 -9.88 5.07 8.41
C TYR A 226 -10.48 5.17 9.81
N TYR A 227 -11.65 4.59 9.94
CA TYR A 227 -12.38 4.49 11.19
C TYR A 227 -12.46 3.02 11.61
N ASN A 228 -12.06 2.74 12.83
CA ASN A 228 -12.25 1.44 13.45
C ASN A 228 -13.49 1.51 14.35
N ASP A 229 -14.57 0.84 13.95
CA ASP A 229 -15.84 0.85 14.65
C ASP A 229 -15.86 0.01 15.93
N GLU A 230 -14.98 -0.99 16.05
CA GLU A 230 -14.87 -1.80 17.28
C GLU A 230 -14.37 -0.97 18.47
N ILE A 231 -13.41 -0.11 18.24
CA ILE A 231 -12.79 0.74 19.26
C ILE A 231 -13.21 2.20 19.15
N GLN A 232 -14.07 2.55 18.18
CA GLN A 232 -14.56 3.90 17.92
C GLN A 232 -13.46 4.94 17.80
N GLN A 233 -12.41 4.61 17.04
CA GLN A 233 -11.24 5.47 16.86
C GLN A 233 -10.98 5.74 15.38
N TYR A 234 -10.43 6.93 15.11
CA TYR A 234 -10.04 7.39 13.79
C TYR A 234 -8.53 7.30 13.65
N SER A 235 -8.04 6.68 12.60
CA SER A 235 -6.62 6.54 12.34
C SER A 235 -6.22 7.27 11.08
N TYR A 236 -5.10 7.97 11.15
CA TYR A 236 -4.43 8.62 10.03
C TYR A 236 -3.04 8.00 9.89
N GLU A 237 -2.80 7.34 8.78
CA GLU A 237 -1.55 6.66 8.50
C GLU A 237 -0.83 7.32 7.32
N THR A 238 0.46 7.54 7.50
CA THR A 238 1.37 7.97 6.43
C THR A 238 2.44 6.92 6.25
N ILE A 239 2.61 6.45 5.03
CA ILE A 239 3.64 5.50 4.65
C ILE A 239 4.58 6.14 3.64
N LYS A 240 5.88 5.93 3.80
CA LYS A 240 6.93 6.29 2.83
C LYS A 240 7.75 5.06 2.50
N ILE A 241 8.03 4.87 1.21
CA ILE A 241 8.78 3.74 0.70
C ILE A 241 9.96 4.26 -0.12
N ASN A 242 11.16 3.82 0.22
CA ASN A 242 12.38 4.13 -0.50
C ASN A 242 12.99 2.85 -1.07
N TYR A 243 13.51 2.95 -2.28
CA TYR A 243 14.12 1.84 -3.01
C TYR A 243 15.59 2.10 -3.29
N GLU A 244 16.42 1.09 -3.10
CA GLU A 244 17.78 1.05 -3.63
C GLU A 244 17.82 0.02 -4.75
N TYR A 245 18.42 0.36 -5.88
CA TYR A 245 18.51 -0.51 -7.04
C TYR A 245 19.87 -1.19 -7.12
N LYS A 246 19.94 -2.35 -7.79
CA LYS A 246 21.21 -3.05 -8.06
C LYS A 246 22.00 -2.23 -9.09
N GLY A 247 23.22 -1.83 -8.74
CA GLY A 247 24.11 -1.09 -9.63
C GLY A 247 24.15 0.42 -9.40
N ASP A 248 23.50 0.90 -8.34
CA ASP A 248 23.68 2.25 -7.81
C ASP A 248 24.90 2.29 -6.89
#